data_0a475695dd1243efc892a7fc82a33a6d
#
_entry.id   0a475695dd1243efc892a7fc82a33a6d
#
_cell.length_a   1.000
_cell.length_b   1.000
_cell.length_c   1.000
_cell.angle_alpha   90.00
_cell.angle_beta   90.00
_cell.angle_gamma   90.00
#
_symmetry.space_group_name_H-M   'P 1'
#
loop_
_entity.id
_entity.type
_entity.pdbx_description
1 polymer ?
#
loop_
_entity_poly.entity_id
_entity_poly.type
_entity_poly.pdbx_seq_one_letter_code
_entity_poly.pdbx_strand_id
1 'polypeptide(L)'
;MRSFLLHIICVVALFSCCDWVNDDLSDCPTGTWLKISYTYNILNVDAAPTQVGDITILAFDKNDKYVDRLDVDSITLHQSYCMVRVPFPAGTYHLLIWGGASDYPYQLPNLKAERTERKSLNISLACDEKNQSDRKLNALFHSSLENITISEEYQVVTAELVKNTNYFSCILQDEDNLPLQQEDFAFTLESANGVID
;
A
#
# COMPACT_ATOMS: atom_id res chain seq x y z
N MET A 1 -20.65 52.69 43.64
CA MET A 1 -19.98 52.67 42.32
C MET A 1 -18.91 51.57 42.18
N ARG A 2 -17.99 51.39 43.14
CA ARG A 2 -16.94 50.34 43.05
C ARG A 2 -17.53 48.90 42.96
N SER A 3 -18.61 48.59 43.71
CA SER A 3 -19.23 47.25 43.71
C SER A 3 -19.94 46.95 42.39
N PHE A 4 -20.55 47.96 41.77
CA PHE A 4 -21.27 47.82 40.49
C PHE A 4 -20.31 47.57 39.32
N LEU A 5 -19.11 48.21 39.34
CA LEU A 5 -18.05 48.00 38.36
C LEU A 5 -17.49 46.59 38.44
N LEU A 6 -17.37 46.04 39.66
CA LEU A 6 -16.87 44.66 39.87
C LEU A 6 -17.84 43.61 39.29
N HIS A 7 -19.14 43.82 39.41
CA HIS A 7 -20.16 42.91 38.83
C HIS A 7 -20.15 42.93 37.31
N ILE A 8 -19.96 44.12 36.69
CA ILE A 8 -19.85 44.23 35.22
C ILE A 8 -18.62 43.50 34.70
N ILE A 9 -17.45 43.60 35.36
CA ILE A 9 -16.24 42.92 34.98
C ILE A 9 -16.39 41.40 35.08
N CYS A 10 -17.06 40.87 36.13
CA CYS A 10 -17.33 39.43 36.23
C CYS A 10 -18.28 38.92 35.15
N VAL A 11 -19.29 39.68 34.75
CA VAL A 11 -20.22 39.30 33.69
C VAL A 11 -19.53 39.27 32.32
N VAL A 12 -18.67 40.26 32.03
CA VAL A 12 -17.91 40.29 30.77
C VAL A 12 -16.90 39.14 30.68
N ALA A 13 -16.29 38.75 31.81
CA ALA A 13 -15.37 37.60 31.85
C ALA A 13 -16.07 36.25 31.61
N LEU A 14 -17.38 36.14 31.89
CA LEU A 14 -18.13 34.92 31.62
C LEU A 14 -18.55 34.75 30.15
N PHE A 15 -18.53 35.85 29.36
CA PHE A 15 -18.85 35.78 27.93
C PHE A 15 -17.60 35.56 27.03
N SER A 16 -16.38 35.69 27.55
CA SER A 16 -15.17 35.48 26.74
C SER A 16 -14.70 34.03 26.71
N CYS A 17 -15.43 33.08 27.30
CA CYS A 17 -15.04 31.66 27.32
C CYS A 17 -15.66 30.82 26.18
N CYS A 18 -16.49 31.42 25.29
CA CYS A 18 -17.20 30.64 24.27
C CYS A 18 -16.46 30.51 22.94
N ASP A 19 -15.42 31.30 22.71
CA ASP A 19 -14.66 31.23 21.44
C ASP A 19 -13.54 30.17 21.44
N TRP A 20 -13.27 29.53 22.59
CA TRP A 20 -12.20 28.53 22.69
C TRP A 20 -12.70 27.07 22.55
N VAL A 21 -13.98 26.85 22.33
CA VAL A 21 -14.56 25.48 22.22
C VAL A 21 -14.99 25.14 20.80
N ASN A 22 -14.88 26.07 19.86
CA ASN A 22 -15.05 25.77 18.45
C ASN A 22 -13.67 25.52 17.81
N ASP A 23 -13.00 24.46 18.23
CA ASP A 23 -12.00 23.87 17.38
C ASP A 23 -12.72 23.46 16.09
N ASP A 24 -12.31 24.05 14.98
CA ASP A 24 -12.80 23.63 13.67
C ASP A 24 -12.33 22.18 13.45
N LEU A 25 -13.22 21.24 13.73
CA LEU A 25 -12.96 19.80 13.57
C LEU A 25 -13.06 19.37 12.11
N SER A 26 -13.26 20.30 11.17
CA SER A 26 -13.33 19.99 9.74
C SER A 26 -12.04 19.35 9.20
N ASP A 27 -10.89 19.64 9.82
CA ASP A 27 -9.59 19.07 9.47
C ASP A 27 -9.30 17.74 10.19
N CYS A 28 -10.17 17.26 11.08
CA CYS A 28 -9.97 15.98 11.73
C CYS A 28 -10.09 14.84 10.70
N PRO A 29 -9.11 13.95 10.61
CA PRO A 29 -9.20 12.83 9.69
C PRO A 29 -10.38 11.93 10.05
N THR A 30 -11.17 11.54 9.07
CA THR A 30 -12.32 10.65 9.21
C THR A 30 -12.14 9.41 8.36
N GLY A 31 -12.92 8.37 8.66
CA GLY A 31 -12.94 7.13 7.89
C GLY A 31 -11.78 6.18 8.19
N THR A 32 -11.73 5.10 7.46
CA THR A 32 -10.71 4.07 7.62
C THR A 32 -9.47 4.39 6.79
N TRP A 33 -8.32 4.35 7.43
CA TRP A 33 -7.02 4.56 6.82
C TRP A 33 -6.18 3.30 6.92
N LEU A 34 -5.48 2.96 5.86
CA LEU A 34 -4.44 1.94 5.87
C LEU A 34 -3.08 2.58 6.07
N LYS A 35 -2.38 2.15 7.10
CA LYS A 35 -0.95 2.37 7.25
C LYS A 35 -0.23 1.24 6.52
N ILE A 36 0.38 1.57 5.39
CA ILE A 36 1.18 0.62 4.63
C ILE A 36 2.59 0.61 5.20
N SER A 37 3.09 -0.55 5.59
CA SER A 37 4.45 -0.69 6.11
C SER A 37 5.16 -1.90 5.51
N TYR A 38 6.49 -1.82 5.44
CA TYR A 38 7.36 -2.91 5.02
C TYR A 38 8.55 -2.99 5.98
N THR A 39 8.35 -3.72 7.08
CA THR A 39 9.35 -3.85 8.14
C THR A 39 10.15 -5.16 8.07
N TYR A 40 9.61 -6.17 7.41
CA TYR A 40 10.31 -7.43 7.18
C TYR A 40 11.36 -7.30 6.06
N ASN A 41 12.45 -6.63 6.38
CA ASN A 41 13.56 -6.38 5.45
C ASN A 41 14.90 -6.35 6.21
N ILE A 42 16.00 -6.39 5.45
CA ILE A 42 17.37 -6.43 6.01
C ILE A 42 17.80 -5.10 6.64
N LEU A 43 17.07 -4.03 6.44
CA LEU A 43 17.42 -2.69 6.94
C LEU A 43 16.91 -2.45 8.37
N ASN A 44 16.03 -3.31 8.90
CA ASN A 44 15.35 -3.16 10.19
C ASN A 44 14.62 -1.81 10.39
N VAL A 45 14.10 -1.25 9.30
CA VAL A 45 13.30 -0.02 9.29
C VAL A 45 12.06 -0.21 8.42
N ASP A 46 11.06 0.64 8.57
CA ASP A 46 9.94 0.66 7.61
C ASP A 46 10.44 1.23 6.28
N ALA A 47 10.59 0.36 5.29
CA ALA A 47 11.08 0.70 3.97
C ALA A 47 9.96 0.95 2.94
N ALA A 48 8.68 0.88 3.32
CA ALA A 48 7.58 1.15 2.42
C ALA A 48 7.70 2.53 1.75
N PRO A 49 8.01 3.63 2.48
CA PRO A 49 8.12 4.95 1.88
C PRO A 49 9.16 5.08 0.76
N THR A 50 10.16 4.22 0.75
CA THR A 50 11.29 4.32 -0.19
C THR A 50 11.30 3.24 -1.27
N GLN A 51 10.58 2.12 -1.06
CA GLN A 51 10.63 0.98 -1.95
C GLN A 51 9.31 0.69 -2.68
N VAL A 52 8.19 1.21 -2.16
CA VAL A 52 6.85 0.99 -2.73
C VAL A 52 6.44 2.24 -3.49
N GLY A 53 6.31 2.15 -4.81
CA GLY A 53 6.02 3.29 -5.69
C GLY A 53 4.53 3.52 -5.92
N ASP A 54 3.75 2.45 -5.92
CA ASP A 54 2.31 2.47 -6.15
C ASP A 54 1.63 1.40 -5.28
N ILE A 55 0.34 1.59 -5.05
CA ILE A 55 -0.48 0.63 -4.31
C ILE A 55 -1.79 0.38 -5.07
N THR A 56 -2.12 -0.88 -5.24
CA THR A 56 -3.45 -1.34 -5.65
C THR A 56 -4.11 -2.07 -4.47
N ILE A 57 -5.29 -1.61 -4.07
CA ILE A 57 -6.09 -2.23 -3.01
C ILE A 57 -7.34 -2.83 -3.64
N LEU A 58 -7.53 -4.12 -3.48
CA LEU A 58 -8.70 -4.86 -3.94
C LEU A 58 -9.57 -5.23 -2.74
N ALA A 59 -10.84 -4.86 -2.80
CA ALA A 59 -11.81 -5.18 -1.77
C ALA A 59 -12.67 -6.37 -2.18
N PHE A 60 -12.86 -7.29 -1.24
CA PHE A 60 -13.73 -8.46 -1.37
C PHE A 60 -14.74 -8.48 -0.24
N ASP A 61 -15.95 -8.94 -0.52
CA ASP A 61 -16.97 -9.12 0.49
C ASP A 61 -16.68 -10.32 1.40
N LYS A 62 -17.52 -10.54 2.40
CA LYS A 62 -17.44 -11.67 3.34
C LYS A 62 -17.52 -13.07 2.67
N ASN A 63 -17.91 -13.14 1.39
CA ASN A 63 -17.97 -14.36 0.61
C ASN A 63 -16.81 -14.48 -0.39
N ASP A 64 -15.73 -13.68 -0.18
CA ASP A 64 -14.57 -13.60 -1.06
C ASP A 64 -14.90 -13.15 -2.51
N LYS A 65 -15.99 -12.42 -2.72
CA LYS A 65 -16.34 -11.87 -4.03
C LYS A 65 -15.78 -10.46 -4.17
N TYR A 66 -15.17 -10.18 -5.31
CA TYR A 66 -14.63 -8.87 -5.64
C TYR A 66 -15.73 -7.79 -5.64
N VAL A 67 -15.46 -6.71 -4.95
CA VAL A 67 -16.36 -5.56 -4.80
C VAL A 67 -15.84 -4.35 -5.55
N ASP A 68 -14.62 -3.90 -5.21
CA ASP A 68 -14.09 -2.64 -5.72
C ASP A 68 -12.55 -2.61 -5.67
N ARG A 69 -11.98 -1.59 -6.32
CA ARG A 69 -10.54 -1.37 -6.44
C ARG A 69 -10.20 0.09 -6.18
N LEU A 70 -9.11 0.30 -5.46
CA LEU A 70 -8.46 1.60 -5.29
C LEU A 70 -7.02 1.51 -5.78
N ASP A 71 -6.68 2.36 -6.74
CA ASP A 71 -5.29 2.55 -7.19
C ASP A 71 -4.76 3.88 -6.65
N VAL A 72 -3.54 3.83 -6.15
CA VAL A 72 -2.83 4.99 -5.60
C VAL A 72 -1.49 5.09 -6.30
N ASP A 73 -1.38 6.03 -7.24
CA ASP A 73 -0.18 6.22 -8.07
C ASP A 73 0.93 6.96 -7.33
N SER A 74 0.57 7.78 -6.35
CA SER A 74 1.53 8.44 -5.47
C SER A 74 1.11 8.26 -4.02
N ILE A 75 1.99 7.65 -3.24
CA ILE A 75 1.76 7.46 -1.82
C ILE A 75 2.14 8.75 -1.11
N THR A 76 1.19 9.34 -0.36
CA THR A 76 1.49 10.48 0.49
C THR A 76 2.40 10.02 1.62
N LEU A 77 3.67 10.41 1.53
CA LEU A 77 4.69 10.06 2.52
C LEU A 77 4.60 11.04 3.69
N HIS A 78 4.28 10.54 4.87
CA HIS A 78 4.54 11.25 6.11
C HIS A 78 5.80 10.68 6.74
N GLN A 79 6.89 11.41 6.62
CA GLN A 79 8.25 11.19 7.15
C GLN A 79 8.74 9.74 7.38
N SER A 80 7.91 8.81 7.86
CA SER A 80 8.29 7.44 8.17
C SER A 80 7.24 6.37 7.83
N TYR A 81 6.10 6.74 7.22
CA TYR A 81 5.05 5.78 6.87
C TYR A 81 4.20 6.26 5.69
N CYS A 82 3.56 5.30 5.01
CA CYS A 82 2.59 5.54 3.95
C CYS A 82 1.17 5.39 4.50
N MET A 83 0.31 6.39 4.29
CA MET A 83 -1.09 6.36 4.70
C MET A 83 -2.00 6.50 3.48
N VAL A 84 -2.98 5.61 3.38
CA VAL A 84 -3.98 5.59 2.30
C VAL A 84 -5.37 5.56 2.90
N ARG A 85 -6.20 6.56 2.57
CA ARG A 85 -7.61 6.53 2.95
C ARG A 85 -8.36 5.54 2.07
N VAL A 86 -9.15 4.66 2.70
CA VAL A 86 -9.97 3.66 2.00
C VAL A 86 -11.37 4.24 1.77
N PRO A 87 -11.77 4.50 0.50
CA PRO A 87 -13.04 5.16 0.21
C PRO A 87 -14.22 4.19 0.04
N PHE A 88 -14.04 2.90 0.37
CA PHE A 88 -15.11 1.92 0.21
C PHE A 88 -16.26 2.17 1.19
N PRO A 89 -17.51 1.82 0.85
CA PRO A 89 -18.66 1.97 1.74
C PRO A 89 -18.45 1.27 3.09
N ALA A 90 -19.13 1.75 4.12
CA ALA A 90 -19.09 1.10 5.43
C ALA A 90 -19.51 -0.37 5.34
N GLY A 91 -18.73 -1.26 5.93
CA GLY A 91 -18.93 -2.70 5.83
C GLY A 91 -17.72 -3.49 6.27
N THR A 92 -17.84 -4.83 6.20
CA THR A 92 -16.72 -5.74 6.49
C THR A 92 -16.19 -6.33 5.18
N TYR A 93 -14.87 -6.23 5.01
CA TYR A 93 -14.18 -6.63 3.78
C TYR A 93 -12.96 -7.48 4.08
N HIS A 94 -12.55 -8.27 3.10
CA HIS A 94 -11.20 -8.76 2.96
C HIS A 94 -10.47 -7.85 1.99
N LEU A 95 -9.27 -7.38 2.34
CA LEU A 95 -8.49 -6.50 1.48
C LEU A 95 -7.24 -7.23 1.01
N LEU A 96 -7.01 -7.23 -0.29
CA LEU A 96 -5.76 -7.67 -0.90
C LEU A 96 -5.03 -6.45 -1.42
N ILE A 97 -3.79 -6.27 -0.98
CA ILE A 97 -3.00 -5.08 -1.27
C ILE A 97 -1.77 -5.50 -2.04
N TRP A 98 -1.56 -4.86 -3.18
CA TRP A 98 -0.36 -5.05 -4.00
C TRP A 98 0.40 -3.74 -4.11
N GLY A 99 1.72 -3.80 -3.94
CA GLY A 99 2.65 -2.69 -4.19
C GLY A 99 3.55 -2.99 -5.37
N GLY A 100 3.72 -2.03 -6.28
CA GLY A 100 4.54 -2.18 -7.47
C GLY A 100 3.92 -3.03 -8.59
N ALA A 101 2.60 -3.25 -8.55
CA ALA A 101 1.89 -4.12 -9.50
C ALA A 101 1.26 -3.37 -10.67
N SER A 102 1.21 -2.03 -10.65
CA SER A 102 0.57 -1.23 -11.70
C SER A 102 1.41 -1.12 -12.96
N ASP A 103 2.72 -1.30 -12.83
CA ASP A 103 3.66 -1.12 -13.93
C ASP A 103 3.97 -2.44 -14.64
N TYR A 104 4.15 -2.30 -15.97
CA TYR A 104 4.72 -3.37 -16.78
C TYR A 104 6.06 -3.85 -16.18
N PRO A 105 6.35 -5.14 -16.04
CA PRO A 105 5.70 -6.26 -16.77
C PRO A 105 4.61 -6.99 -15.99
N TYR A 106 4.14 -6.50 -14.87
CA TYR A 106 3.08 -7.15 -14.11
C TYR A 106 1.71 -6.90 -14.72
N GLN A 107 0.87 -7.92 -14.69
CA GLN A 107 -0.51 -7.86 -15.19
C GLN A 107 -1.46 -8.36 -14.12
N LEU A 108 -2.29 -7.46 -13.63
CA LEU A 108 -3.42 -7.80 -12.79
C LEU A 108 -4.53 -8.42 -13.64
N PRO A 109 -5.24 -9.44 -13.15
CA PRO A 109 -6.34 -10.06 -13.87
C PRO A 109 -7.49 -9.07 -14.08
N ASN A 110 -8.32 -9.35 -15.08
CA ASN A 110 -9.55 -8.60 -15.32
C ASN A 110 -10.59 -8.93 -14.23
N LEU A 111 -10.83 -7.99 -13.33
CA LEU A 111 -11.73 -8.14 -12.19
C LEU A 111 -13.17 -7.86 -12.60
N LYS A 112 -14.09 -8.73 -12.19
CA LYS A 112 -15.53 -8.57 -12.40
C LYS A 112 -16.23 -8.59 -11.06
N ALA A 113 -16.94 -7.50 -10.74
CA ALA A 113 -17.70 -7.40 -9.50
C ALA A 113 -18.63 -8.61 -9.31
N GLU A 114 -18.72 -9.09 -8.08
CA GLU A 114 -19.53 -10.24 -7.64
C GLU A 114 -19.20 -11.60 -8.28
N ARG A 115 -18.28 -11.65 -9.24
CA ARG A 115 -17.91 -12.86 -9.98
C ARG A 115 -16.51 -13.35 -9.69
N THR A 116 -15.55 -12.43 -9.61
CA THR A 116 -14.16 -12.80 -9.34
C THR A 116 -14.01 -13.17 -7.86
N GLU A 117 -13.44 -14.34 -7.60
CA GLU A 117 -13.15 -14.82 -6.25
C GLU A 117 -11.71 -14.49 -5.89
N ARG A 118 -11.48 -14.08 -4.64
CA ARG A 118 -10.14 -13.73 -4.13
C ARG A 118 -9.10 -14.82 -4.35
N LYS A 119 -9.46 -16.07 -4.06
CA LYS A 119 -8.58 -17.24 -4.23
C LYS A 119 -8.17 -17.55 -5.68
N SER A 120 -8.84 -16.94 -6.66
CA SER A 120 -8.51 -17.11 -8.08
C SER A 120 -7.62 -16.01 -8.62
N LEU A 121 -7.21 -15.07 -7.74
CA LEU A 121 -6.35 -13.97 -8.14
C LEU A 121 -4.90 -14.40 -8.20
N ASN A 122 -4.27 -14.02 -9.27
CA ASN A 122 -2.84 -14.12 -9.46
C ASN A 122 -2.34 -12.92 -10.27
N ILE A 123 -1.08 -12.60 -10.11
CA ILE A 123 -0.39 -11.64 -10.97
C ILE A 123 0.43 -12.42 -11.96
N SER A 124 0.23 -12.15 -13.25
CA SER A 124 1.04 -12.72 -14.31
C SER A 124 2.11 -11.74 -14.79
N LEU A 125 3.18 -12.30 -15.34
CA LEU A 125 4.19 -11.51 -16.04
C LEU A 125 3.82 -11.39 -17.50
N ALA A 126 3.97 -10.20 -18.06
CA ALA A 126 3.90 -9.99 -19.50
C ALA A 126 5.15 -10.58 -20.15
N CYS A 127 4.97 -11.62 -20.95
CA CYS A 127 6.01 -12.29 -21.70
C CYS A 127 5.80 -12.10 -23.21
N ASP A 128 6.85 -12.33 -23.97
CA ASP A 128 6.78 -12.40 -25.43
C ASP A 128 6.10 -13.71 -25.92
N GLU A 129 6.02 -13.90 -27.23
CA GLU A 129 5.46 -15.12 -27.85
C GLU A 129 6.21 -16.41 -27.49
N LYS A 130 7.42 -16.30 -26.92
CA LYS A 130 8.24 -17.43 -26.49
C LYS A 130 8.17 -17.64 -24.97
N ASN A 131 7.28 -16.95 -24.28
CA ASN A 131 7.20 -16.90 -22.82
C ASN A 131 8.48 -16.39 -22.14
N GLN A 132 9.14 -15.41 -22.75
CA GLN A 132 10.36 -14.82 -22.23
C GLN A 132 10.11 -13.36 -21.84
N SER A 133 10.75 -12.94 -20.77
CA SER A 133 10.83 -11.53 -20.35
C SER A 133 12.31 -11.17 -20.20
N ASP A 134 12.77 -10.20 -20.97
CA ASP A 134 14.14 -9.67 -20.97
C ASP A 134 14.29 -8.43 -20.07
N ARG A 135 13.22 -8.05 -19.37
CA ARG A 135 13.18 -6.84 -18.59
C ARG A 135 13.48 -7.06 -17.13
N LYS A 136 14.14 -6.08 -16.54
CA LYS A 136 14.30 -6.03 -15.09
C LYS A 136 12.94 -5.89 -14.44
N LEU A 137 12.62 -6.82 -13.53
CA LEU A 137 11.41 -6.76 -12.74
C LEU A 137 11.53 -5.70 -11.64
N ASN A 138 10.50 -4.88 -11.48
CA ASN A 138 10.36 -4.01 -10.33
C ASN A 138 10.06 -4.84 -9.07
N ALA A 139 10.29 -4.25 -7.90
CA ALA A 139 9.92 -4.88 -6.66
C ALA A 139 8.39 -5.03 -6.58
N LEU A 140 7.93 -6.22 -6.27
CA LEU A 140 6.52 -6.53 -6.07
C LEU A 140 6.29 -6.89 -4.60
N PHE A 141 5.24 -6.34 -4.02
CA PHE A 141 4.86 -6.53 -2.62
C PHE A 141 3.40 -6.92 -2.52
N HIS A 142 3.04 -7.66 -1.47
CA HIS A 142 1.64 -7.93 -1.17
C HIS A 142 1.35 -7.89 0.33
N SER A 143 0.09 -7.72 0.67
CA SER A 143 -0.48 -7.93 2.00
C SER A 143 -1.93 -8.39 1.87
N SER A 144 -2.39 -9.22 2.78
CA SER A 144 -3.78 -9.65 2.87
C SER A 144 -4.32 -9.35 4.27
N LEU A 145 -5.44 -8.65 4.31
CA LEU A 145 -6.13 -8.28 5.54
C LEU A 145 -7.53 -8.92 5.55
N GLU A 146 -7.83 -9.61 6.63
CA GLU A 146 -9.07 -10.35 6.79
C GLU A 146 -10.06 -9.64 7.70
N ASN A 147 -11.35 -9.62 7.31
CA ASN A 147 -12.44 -9.11 8.15
C ASN A 147 -12.23 -7.66 8.64
N ILE A 148 -11.75 -6.79 7.77
CA ILE A 148 -11.55 -5.38 8.08
C ILE A 148 -12.90 -4.66 8.04
N THR A 149 -13.26 -4.01 9.13
CA THR A 149 -14.44 -3.15 9.18
C THR A 149 -14.07 -1.76 8.67
N ILE A 150 -14.71 -1.32 7.61
CA ILE A 150 -14.61 0.05 7.10
C ILE A 150 -15.77 0.85 7.68
N SER A 151 -15.46 2.01 8.25
CA SER A 151 -16.43 2.91 8.88
C SER A 151 -16.12 4.37 8.59
N GLU A 152 -17.05 5.25 8.92
CA GLU A 152 -16.87 6.70 8.85
C GLU A 152 -16.05 7.27 10.02
N GLU A 153 -15.94 6.51 11.11
CA GLU A 153 -15.11 6.88 12.24
C GLU A 153 -13.63 6.73 11.88
N TYR A 154 -12.83 7.66 12.39
CA TYR A 154 -11.38 7.60 12.19
C TYR A 154 -10.79 6.36 12.82
N GLN A 155 -10.16 5.54 12.00
CA GLN A 155 -9.38 4.39 12.43
C GLN A 155 -8.20 4.15 11.49
N VAL A 156 -7.15 3.56 12.03
CA VAL A 156 -5.97 3.16 11.27
C VAL A 156 -5.77 1.66 11.38
N VAL A 157 -5.68 1.00 10.23
CA VAL A 157 -5.37 -0.43 10.12
C VAL A 157 -4.01 -0.56 9.48
N THR A 158 -3.11 -1.36 10.05
CA THR A 158 -1.79 -1.59 9.49
C THR A 158 -1.82 -2.72 8.47
N ALA A 159 -1.31 -2.46 7.28
CA ALA A 159 -1.05 -3.44 6.23
C ALA A 159 0.47 -3.65 6.13
N GLU A 160 0.94 -4.76 6.67
CA GLU A 160 2.35 -5.14 6.58
C GLU A 160 2.60 -5.84 5.24
N LEU A 161 3.48 -5.28 4.43
CA LEU A 161 3.83 -5.81 3.12
C LEU A 161 4.91 -6.88 3.21
N VAL A 162 4.76 -7.90 2.40
CA VAL A 162 5.78 -8.91 2.13
C VAL A 162 6.27 -8.77 0.70
N LYS A 163 7.59 -8.79 0.51
CA LYS A 163 8.20 -8.69 -0.81
C LYS A 163 8.18 -10.04 -1.53
N ASN A 164 7.60 -10.08 -2.73
CA ASN A 164 7.50 -11.28 -3.56
C ASN A 164 8.68 -11.49 -4.51
N THR A 165 9.48 -10.44 -4.73
CA THR A 165 10.61 -10.49 -5.67
C THR A 165 11.94 -10.52 -4.95
N ASN A 166 12.90 -11.24 -5.51
CA ASN A 166 14.26 -11.29 -5.01
C ASN A 166 15.24 -10.88 -6.11
N TYR A 167 16.40 -10.39 -5.69
CA TYR A 167 17.51 -10.16 -6.60
C TYR A 167 18.45 -11.36 -6.57
N PHE A 168 18.79 -11.83 -7.76
CA PHE A 168 19.80 -12.85 -7.96
C PHE A 168 21.01 -12.22 -8.64
N SER A 169 22.20 -12.44 -8.08
CA SER A 169 23.47 -11.98 -8.66
C SER A 169 24.33 -13.20 -8.98
N CYS A 170 24.74 -13.31 -10.22
CA CYS A 170 25.69 -14.33 -10.66
C CYS A 170 27.04 -13.64 -10.92
N ILE A 171 28.09 -14.13 -10.28
CA ILE A 171 29.45 -13.63 -10.47
C ILE A 171 30.23 -14.75 -11.16
N LEU A 172 30.74 -14.46 -12.35
CA LEU A 172 31.66 -15.33 -13.06
C LEU A 172 33.09 -14.90 -12.78
N GLN A 173 33.95 -15.87 -12.56
CA GLN A 173 35.37 -15.66 -12.38
C GLN A 173 36.13 -16.73 -13.16
N ASP A 174 37.14 -16.32 -13.92
CA ASP A 174 38.09 -17.20 -14.56
C ASP A 174 39.04 -17.77 -13.52
N GLU A 175 39.50 -19.04 -13.70
CA GLU A 175 40.42 -19.71 -12.78
C GLU A 175 41.78 -18.99 -12.69
N ASP A 176 42.19 -18.38 -13.80
CA ASP A 176 43.45 -17.63 -13.89
C ASP A 176 43.29 -16.12 -13.59
N ASN A 177 42.10 -15.69 -13.14
CA ASN A 177 41.76 -14.28 -12.93
C ASN A 177 41.93 -13.40 -14.18
N LEU A 178 41.77 -13.96 -15.35
CA LEU A 178 41.75 -13.21 -16.60
C LEU A 178 40.42 -12.45 -16.74
N PRO A 179 40.43 -11.29 -17.40
CA PRO A 179 39.19 -10.54 -17.61
C PRO A 179 38.28 -11.31 -18.58
N LEU A 180 37.08 -11.63 -18.11
CA LEU A 180 36.02 -12.21 -18.94
C LEU A 180 35.33 -11.12 -19.76
N GLN A 181 35.00 -11.44 -21.00
CA GLN A 181 34.23 -10.55 -21.86
C GLN A 181 32.73 -10.83 -21.66
N GLN A 182 31.93 -9.82 -21.42
CA GLN A 182 30.50 -9.96 -21.15
C GLN A 182 29.74 -10.61 -22.31
N GLU A 183 30.22 -10.36 -23.52
CA GLU A 183 29.65 -10.85 -24.78
C GLU A 183 29.74 -12.36 -24.97
N ASP A 184 30.68 -13.02 -24.25
CA ASP A 184 30.90 -14.46 -24.35
C ASP A 184 29.90 -15.28 -23.55
N PHE A 185 29.03 -14.61 -22.75
CA PHE A 185 28.11 -15.28 -21.82
C PHE A 185 26.67 -14.85 -22.03
N ALA A 186 25.77 -15.82 -22.01
CA ALA A 186 24.34 -15.60 -21.94
C ALA A 186 23.78 -16.30 -20.71
N PHE A 187 22.90 -15.60 -19.96
CA PHE A 187 22.25 -16.15 -18.80
C PHE A 187 20.75 -16.27 -19.06
N THR A 188 20.21 -17.44 -18.74
CA THR A 188 18.78 -17.69 -18.78
C THR A 188 18.33 -18.17 -17.41
N LEU A 189 17.30 -17.55 -16.87
CA LEU A 189 16.60 -18.01 -15.67
C LEU A 189 15.26 -18.60 -16.09
N GLU A 190 15.05 -19.88 -15.80
CA GLU A 190 13.81 -20.57 -16.13
C GLU A 190 12.96 -20.78 -14.87
N SER A 191 11.66 -20.51 -14.97
CA SER A 191 10.66 -20.76 -13.93
C SER A 191 9.55 -21.65 -14.48
N ALA A 192 9.02 -22.53 -13.64
CA ALA A 192 7.97 -23.48 -14.03
C ALA A 192 6.61 -22.78 -14.28
N ASN A 193 6.38 -21.61 -13.65
CA ASN A 193 5.16 -20.81 -13.81
C ASN A 193 5.54 -19.32 -13.89
N GLY A 194 4.87 -18.59 -14.76
CA GLY A 194 5.00 -17.13 -14.86
C GLY A 194 3.97 -16.39 -14.00
N VAL A 195 3.52 -16.99 -12.89
CA VAL A 195 2.40 -16.52 -12.07
C VAL A 195 2.87 -16.37 -10.62
N ILE A 196 2.41 -15.33 -9.97
CA ILE A 196 2.63 -15.04 -8.55
C ILE A 196 1.26 -15.12 -7.87
N ASP A 197 1.10 -16.10 -6.98
CA ASP A 197 -0.10 -16.36 -6.19
C ASP A 197 -0.11 -15.54 -4.89
#